data_44c044543aa1985715c21773c5353ca7
#
_entry.id   44c044543aa1985715c21773c5353ca7
#
_cell.length_a   1.000
_cell.length_b   1.000
_cell.length_c   1.000
_cell.angle_alpha   90.00
_cell.angle_beta   90.00
_cell.angle_gamma   90.00
#
_symmetry.space_group_name_H-M   'P 1'
#
loop_
_entity.id
_entity.type
_entity.pdbx_description
1 polymer ?
#
loop_
_entity_poly.entity_id
_entity_poly.type
_entity_poly.pdbx_seq_one_letter_code
_entity_poly.pdbx_strand_id
1 'polypeptide(L)'
;MVKILPIEERPPLVCYHHFAFWLSILLGNNKDRLNWVYSTFLNLEWKNSNVLTFYNYESWGLGSTKALNTIYNGYPKTILDTAYYNLIGVFEHLLDNRKYITGTYNEYYIPCKNSYMNSDFDHNYLVYGYNQEKEIFHSIGYTKNMKYEPFVIAYNDFINSQKNVITNNFSFQIITESTDIQLNFSRLDFINRIKDYLCSQTLNSPSNIVGIKCKDEIIKYFVNIPVKDDNLIDMRICRVLLEHSNNIYSGLVLISASSATDYFPVVNNTAIVHHLAMKYNCTHEPNIIKRIIACCAEIKLLEETVLARFLQQPFSRN
;
A
#
# COMPACT_ATOMS: atom_id res chain seq x y z
N MET A 1 -31.59 4.42 -5.90
CA MET A 1 -30.52 5.38 -6.30
C MET A 1 -29.17 4.66 -6.33
N VAL A 2 -28.27 5.02 -7.26
CA VAL A 2 -26.91 4.47 -7.35
C VAL A 2 -25.91 5.61 -7.34
N LYS A 3 -24.88 5.51 -6.53
CA LYS A 3 -23.75 6.45 -6.48
C LYS A 3 -22.43 5.70 -6.43
N ILE A 4 -21.49 6.04 -7.31
CA ILE A 4 -20.14 5.48 -7.35
C ILE A 4 -19.16 6.64 -7.53
N LEU A 5 -18.22 6.77 -6.60
CA LEU A 5 -17.15 7.75 -6.68
C LEU A 5 -15.99 7.19 -7.51
N PRO A 6 -15.23 8.04 -8.21
CA PRO A 6 -14.09 7.58 -8.99
C PRO A 6 -12.98 7.00 -8.11
N ILE A 7 -12.46 5.85 -8.50
CA ILE A 7 -11.27 5.23 -7.89
C ILE A 7 -10.33 4.67 -8.96
N GLU A 8 -9.05 4.58 -8.65
CA GLU A 8 -8.11 3.71 -9.36
C GLU A 8 -8.12 2.33 -8.71
N GLU A 9 -8.54 1.32 -9.47
CA GLU A 9 -8.66 -0.05 -8.97
C GLU A 9 -7.32 -0.75 -8.81
N ARG A 10 -6.28 -0.27 -9.51
CA ARG A 10 -4.94 -0.84 -9.52
C ARG A 10 -3.88 0.23 -9.26
N PRO A 11 -3.89 0.84 -8.07
CA PRO A 11 -2.87 1.82 -7.74
C PRO A 11 -1.48 1.16 -7.70
N PRO A 12 -0.40 1.90 -7.94
CA PRO A 12 0.95 1.34 -8.03
C PRO A 12 1.47 0.76 -6.72
N LEU A 13 0.90 1.14 -5.58
CA LEU A 13 1.24 0.62 -4.27
C LEU A 13 0.00 0.00 -3.64
N VAL A 14 0.06 -1.32 -3.44
CA VAL A 14 -0.99 -2.10 -2.77
C VAL A 14 -0.45 -2.93 -1.61
N CYS A 15 0.85 -2.84 -1.29
CA CYS A 15 1.48 -3.59 -0.20
C CYS A 15 0.81 -3.39 1.16
N TYR A 16 0.23 -2.22 1.39
CA TYR A 16 -0.52 -1.88 2.59
C TYR A 16 -1.77 -1.06 2.26
N HIS A 17 -2.88 -1.29 3.00
CA HIS A 17 -4.14 -0.58 2.80
C HIS A 17 -4.00 0.94 2.87
N HIS A 18 -3.18 1.45 3.80
CA HIS A 18 -2.99 2.88 3.95
C HIS A 18 -2.30 3.56 2.76
N PHE A 19 -1.57 2.82 1.90
CA PHE A 19 -1.14 3.35 0.61
C PHE A 19 -2.22 3.12 -0.46
N ALA A 20 -2.74 1.90 -0.54
CA ALA A 20 -3.66 1.50 -1.58
C ALA A 20 -4.94 2.36 -1.60
N PHE A 21 -5.59 2.57 -0.46
CA PHE A 21 -6.84 3.34 -0.38
C PHE A 21 -6.66 4.79 -0.80
N TRP A 22 -5.61 5.44 -0.30
CA TRP A 22 -5.33 6.82 -0.63
C TRP A 22 -4.98 7.01 -2.10
N LEU A 23 -4.15 6.13 -2.65
CA LEU A 23 -3.78 6.18 -4.06
C LEU A 23 -4.96 5.83 -4.96
N SER A 24 -5.83 4.92 -4.55
CA SER A 24 -7.08 4.65 -5.28
C SER A 24 -7.94 5.90 -5.40
N ILE A 25 -8.07 6.69 -4.33
CA ILE A 25 -8.83 7.96 -4.37
C ILE A 25 -8.11 9.00 -5.22
N LEU A 26 -6.83 9.26 -4.96
CA LEU A 26 -6.07 10.30 -5.64
C LEU A 26 -5.97 10.09 -7.14
N LEU A 27 -5.70 8.86 -7.57
CA LEU A 27 -5.53 8.51 -8.99
C LEU A 27 -6.86 8.29 -9.70
N GLY A 28 -7.90 7.87 -8.98
CA GLY A 28 -9.24 7.77 -9.53
C GLY A 28 -9.84 9.13 -9.93
N ASN A 29 -9.50 10.17 -9.17
CA ASN A 29 -9.92 11.54 -9.47
C ASN A 29 -9.02 12.24 -10.50
N ASN A 30 -7.73 11.93 -10.53
CA ASN A 30 -6.80 12.48 -11.53
C ASN A 30 -5.63 11.53 -11.78
N LYS A 31 -5.61 10.89 -12.95
CA LYS A 31 -4.57 9.94 -13.36
C LYS A 31 -3.20 10.58 -13.62
N ASP A 32 -3.13 11.87 -13.92
CA ASP A 32 -1.88 12.59 -14.16
C ASP A 32 -0.99 12.60 -12.90
N ARG A 33 -1.59 12.40 -11.72
CA ARG A 33 -0.89 12.27 -10.45
C ARG A 33 -0.05 10.99 -10.32
N LEU A 34 -0.20 10.04 -11.25
CA LEU A 34 0.59 8.81 -11.24
C LEU A 34 2.10 9.11 -11.27
N ASN A 35 2.50 10.09 -12.07
CA ASN A 35 3.90 10.48 -12.15
C ASN A 35 4.45 11.06 -10.83
N TRP A 36 3.61 11.74 -10.04
CA TRP A 36 3.98 12.18 -8.69
C TRP A 36 4.31 11.01 -7.77
N VAL A 37 3.57 9.89 -7.85
CA VAL A 37 3.86 8.68 -7.06
C VAL A 37 5.28 8.20 -7.32
N TYR A 38 5.73 8.22 -8.58
CA TYR A 38 7.06 7.80 -8.99
C TYR A 38 8.19 8.70 -8.49
N SER A 39 7.91 9.94 -8.10
CA SER A 39 8.89 10.81 -7.45
C SER A 39 8.78 10.84 -5.92
N THR A 40 7.78 10.18 -5.35
CA THR A 40 7.49 10.28 -3.92
C THR A 40 7.86 9.03 -3.14
N PHE A 41 7.48 7.85 -3.61
CA PHE A 41 7.66 6.58 -2.88
C PHE A 41 8.92 5.85 -3.35
N LEU A 42 10.10 6.43 -3.03
CA LEU A 42 11.41 5.97 -3.49
C LEU A 42 12.33 5.51 -2.36
N ASN A 43 11.98 5.75 -1.11
CA ASN A 43 12.81 5.35 0.01
C ASN A 43 12.13 4.25 0.83
N LEU A 44 12.93 3.37 1.40
CA LEU A 44 12.48 2.24 2.21
C LEU A 44 12.77 2.47 3.68
N GLU A 45 11.97 1.86 4.54
CA GLU A 45 12.17 1.81 5.99
C GLU A 45 11.96 0.39 6.49
N TRP A 46 12.93 -0.11 7.24
CA TRP A 46 12.83 -1.37 7.97
C TRP A 46 12.62 -1.08 9.46
N LYS A 47 11.52 -1.56 10.00
CA LYS A 47 11.15 -1.41 11.42
C LYS A 47 11.53 -2.63 12.24
N ASN A 48 11.77 -2.44 13.53
CA ASN A 48 12.21 -3.49 14.47
C ASN A 48 11.31 -4.73 14.56
N SER A 49 10.08 -4.66 14.04
CA SER A 49 9.12 -5.78 13.97
C SER A 49 9.21 -6.60 12.68
N ASN A 50 10.32 -6.55 11.94
CA ASN A 50 10.49 -7.14 10.62
C ASN A 50 9.44 -6.63 9.59
N VAL A 51 9.08 -5.37 9.69
CA VAL A 51 8.17 -4.71 8.75
C VAL A 51 8.96 -3.84 7.79
N LEU A 52 8.92 -4.18 6.50
CA LEU A 52 9.41 -3.33 5.43
C LEU A 52 8.26 -2.44 4.93
N THR A 53 8.51 -1.14 4.81
CA THR A 53 7.54 -0.18 4.28
C THR A 53 8.24 0.92 3.49
N PHE A 54 7.47 1.81 2.87
CA PHE A 54 8.03 3.03 2.30
C PHE A 54 8.30 4.05 3.40
N TYR A 55 9.52 4.60 3.39
CA TYR A 55 9.87 5.74 4.23
C TYR A 55 9.31 7.01 3.61
N ASN A 56 8.71 7.84 4.42
CA ASN A 56 8.19 9.11 3.96
C ASN A 56 8.76 10.25 4.83
N TYR A 57 9.26 11.27 4.18
CA TYR A 57 9.84 12.45 4.82
C TYR A 57 8.82 13.34 5.52
N GLU A 58 7.58 13.26 5.12
CA GLU A 58 6.47 13.98 5.74
C GLU A 58 5.69 13.00 6.61
N SER A 59 5.54 13.30 7.88
CA SER A 59 4.86 12.41 8.84
C SER A 59 3.49 11.94 8.31
N TRP A 60 3.47 10.81 7.80
CA TRP A 60 2.59 9.70 7.59
C TRP A 60 1.12 9.72 7.66
N GLY A 61 0.69 9.44 6.77
CA GLY A 61 -0.48 9.16 6.08
C GLY A 61 -0.52 10.06 4.92
N LEU A 62 -0.99 9.57 3.84
CA LEU A 62 -1.42 10.38 2.72
C LEU A 62 -2.43 11.46 3.17
N GLY A 63 -2.98 11.35 4.41
CA GLY A 63 -3.67 12.42 5.10
C GLY A 63 -2.82 13.62 5.51
N SER A 64 -1.49 13.52 5.47
CA SER A 64 -0.60 14.67 5.61
C SER A 64 -0.18 15.28 4.27
N THR A 65 -0.41 14.61 3.15
CA THR A 65 -0.43 15.33 1.89
C THR A 65 -1.68 16.19 1.97
N LYS A 66 -1.54 17.48 2.03
CA LYS A 66 -2.65 18.44 1.97
C LYS A 66 -3.67 18.15 0.84
N ALA A 67 -3.39 17.14 0.00
CA ALA A 67 -4.24 16.67 -1.09
C ALA A 67 -5.49 15.90 -0.64
N LEU A 68 -5.46 15.30 0.55
CA LEU A 68 -6.62 14.62 1.13
C LEU A 68 -6.85 15.11 2.55
N ASN A 69 -8.04 15.65 2.78
CA ASN A 69 -8.48 16.01 4.12
C ASN A 69 -9.14 14.80 4.77
N THR A 70 -8.73 14.48 5.98
CA THR A 70 -9.29 13.36 6.74
C THR A 70 -9.93 13.89 8.01
N ILE A 71 -11.19 13.53 8.21
CA ILE A 71 -11.91 13.75 9.46
C ILE A 71 -12.12 12.39 10.11
N TYR A 72 -11.60 12.22 11.32
CA TYR A 72 -11.76 11.01 12.09
C TYR A 72 -12.96 11.12 13.02
N ASN A 73 -13.88 10.16 12.97
CA ASN A 73 -14.99 10.04 13.88
C ASN A 73 -14.92 8.69 14.59
N GLY A 74 -14.72 8.71 15.89
CA GLY A 74 -14.78 7.54 16.76
C GLY A 74 -16.02 7.58 17.63
N TYR A 75 -16.75 6.47 17.70
CA TYR A 75 -17.94 6.33 18.55
C TYR A 75 -17.84 5.10 19.43
N PRO A 76 -18.25 5.15 20.72
CA PRO A 76 -18.38 3.96 21.54
C PRO A 76 -19.34 2.97 20.89
N LYS A 77 -19.02 1.68 20.93
CA LYS A 77 -19.83 0.60 20.32
C LYS A 77 -21.28 0.58 20.83
N THR A 78 -21.49 0.99 22.09
CA THR A 78 -22.82 1.09 22.72
C THR A 78 -23.76 2.11 22.06
N ILE A 79 -23.24 3.14 21.38
CA ILE A 79 -24.06 4.11 20.64
C ILE A 79 -24.59 3.49 19.35
N LEU A 80 -23.91 2.51 18.81
CA LEU A 80 -24.29 1.85 17.56
C LEU A 80 -25.54 0.97 17.72
N ASP A 81 -25.81 0.40 18.88
CA ASP A 81 -26.98 -0.47 19.09
C ASP A 81 -28.30 0.27 18.86
N THR A 82 -28.32 1.58 19.05
CA THR A 82 -29.47 2.45 18.76
C THR A 82 -29.43 3.12 17.38
N ALA A 83 -28.26 3.20 16.75
CA ALA A 83 -28.02 3.99 15.53
C ALA A 83 -27.79 3.16 14.25
N TYR A 84 -27.83 1.85 14.31
CA TYR A 84 -27.45 0.99 13.17
C TYR A 84 -28.22 1.22 11.89
N TYR A 85 -29.53 1.37 11.99
CA TYR A 85 -30.37 1.69 10.82
C TYR A 85 -30.04 3.05 10.22
N ASN A 86 -29.41 3.93 11.01
CA ASN A 86 -29.02 5.25 10.56
C ASN A 86 -27.61 5.25 9.90
N LEU A 87 -26.78 4.23 10.17
CA LEU A 87 -25.39 4.17 9.64
C LEU A 87 -25.36 4.07 8.11
N ILE A 88 -26.26 3.28 7.52
CA ILE A 88 -26.39 3.17 6.06
C ILE A 88 -26.72 4.54 5.47
N GLY A 89 -27.74 5.20 5.99
CA GLY A 89 -28.12 6.55 5.54
C GLY A 89 -27.03 7.59 5.72
N VAL A 90 -26.23 7.50 6.80
CA VAL A 90 -25.05 8.35 7.00
C VAL A 90 -24.01 8.11 5.90
N PHE A 91 -23.71 6.84 5.58
CA PHE A 91 -22.73 6.51 4.55
C PHE A 91 -23.21 6.93 3.16
N GLU A 92 -24.46 6.69 2.82
CA GLU A 92 -25.06 7.15 1.58
C GLU A 92 -24.97 8.68 1.46
N HIS A 93 -25.35 9.42 2.53
CA HIS A 93 -25.23 10.87 2.56
C HIS A 93 -23.79 11.37 2.38
N LEU A 94 -22.81 10.72 3.00
CA LEU A 94 -21.41 11.07 2.83
C LEU A 94 -20.94 10.86 1.38
N LEU A 95 -21.32 9.73 0.78
CA LEU A 95 -20.99 9.39 -0.61
C LEU A 95 -21.67 10.35 -1.60
N ASP A 96 -22.92 10.78 -1.35
CA ASP A 96 -23.60 11.79 -2.14
C ASP A 96 -22.84 13.11 -2.16
N ASN A 97 -22.23 13.46 -1.02
CA ASN A 97 -21.37 14.65 -0.85
C ASN A 97 -19.90 14.39 -1.28
N ARG A 98 -19.65 13.39 -2.12
CA ARG A 98 -18.31 13.05 -2.65
C ARG A 98 -17.27 12.75 -1.57
N LYS A 99 -17.67 12.16 -0.47
CA LYS A 99 -16.81 11.77 0.64
C LYS A 99 -16.62 10.26 0.63
N TYR A 100 -15.37 9.83 0.61
CA TYR A 100 -15.00 8.42 0.76
C TYR A 100 -14.98 8.05 2.25
N ILE A 101 -15.18 6.77 2.54
CA ILE A 101 -15.27 6.30 3.93
C ILE A 101 -14.34 5.12 4.10
N THR A 102 -13.43 5.20 5.06
CA THR A 102 -12.59 4.06 5.46
C THR A 102 -12.78 3.78 6.95
N GLY A 103 -12.66 2.55 7.34
CA GLY A 103 -12.83 2.12 8.72
C GLY A 103 -12.42 0.67 8.88
N THR A 104 -12.83 0.06 9.99
CA THR A 104 -12.57 -1.34 10.31
C THR A 104 -13.88 -2.11 10.35
N TYR A 105 -13.88 -3.31 9.81
CA TYR A 105 -14.97 -4.28 9.91
C TYR A 105 -14.46 -5.65 10.33
N ASN A 106 -15.34 -6.51 10.86
CA ASN A 106 -15.02 -7.90 11.10
C ASN A 106 -15.25 -8.72 9.82
N GLU A 107 -14.19 -9.27 9.25
CA GLU A 107 -14.22 -10.05 8.01
C GLU A 107 -15.07 -11.33 8.11
N TYR A 108 -15.34 -11.84 9.32
CA TYR A 108 -16.22 -12.99 9.52
C TYR A 108 -17.57 -12.86 8.81
N TYR A 109 -18.06 -11.63 8.66
CA TYR A 109 -19.37 -11.34 8.05
C TYR A 109 -19.29 -10.95 6.56
N ILE A 110 -18.11 -10.92 5.96
CA ILE A 110 -17.92 -10.42 4.60
C ILE A 110 -17.59 -11.56 3.63
N PRO A 111 -18.52 -11.96 2.72
CA PRO A 111 -18.42 -13.19 1.91
C PRO A 111 -17.17 -13.31 1.01
N CYS A 112 -16.60 -12.18 0.56
CA CYS A 112 -15.43 -12.18 -0.30
C CYS A 112 -14.09 -12.28 0.46
N LYS A 113 -14.12 -12.42 1.79
CA LYS A 113 -12.92 -12.47 2.64
C LYS A 113 -12.53 -13.87 3.07
N ASN A 114 -11.24 -14.08 3.39
CA ASN A 114 -10.74 -15.38 3.83
C ASN A 114 -11.32 -15.80 5.18
N SER A 115 -11.58 -14.84 6.06
CA SER A 115 -12.11 -15.11 7.40
C SER A 115 -13.62 -15.32 7.43
N TYR A 116 -14.32 -15.24 6.26
CA TYR A 116 -15.78 -15.40 6.18
C TYR A 116 -16.25 -16.70 6.80
N MET A 117 -17.14 -16.60 7.80
CA MET A 117 -17.71 -17.73 8.58
C MET A 117 -16.66 -18.70 9.16
N ASN A 118 -15.42 -18.25 9.29
CA ASN A 118 -14.31 -19.07 9.78
C ASN A 118 -13.66 -18.51 11.05
N SER A 119 -13.30 -17.24 11.06
CA SER A 119 -12.63 -16.62 12.21
C SER A 119 -12.93 -15.12 12.28
N ASP A 120 -13.02 -14.61 13.51
CA ASP A 120 -13.10 -13.17 13.73
C ASP A 120 -11.78 -12.53 13.35
N PHE A 121 -11.84 -11.54 12.47
CA PHE A 121 -10.66 -10.80 12.03
C PHE A 121 -11.04 -9.38 11.64
N ASP A 122 -10.54 -8.42 12.40
CA ASP A 122 -10.75 -7.00 12.11
C ASP A 122 -9.79 -6.53 11.02
N HIS A 123 -10.35 -5.96 9.96
CA HIS A 123 -9.59 -5.47 8.82
C HIS A 123 -10.15 -4.15 8.28
N ASN A 124 -9.32 -3.39 7.56
CA ASN A 124 -9.73 -2.10 7.01
C ASN A 124 -10.50 -2.25 5.70
N TYR A 125 -11.41 -1.31 5.45
CA TYR A 125 -12.17 -1.17 4.20
C TYR A 125 -12.09 0.26 3.66
N LEU A 126 -12.37 0.40 2.36
CA LEU A 126 -12.67 1.67 1.71
C LEU A 126 -14.00 1.53 0.98
N VAL A 127 -15.01 2.28 1.42
CA VAL A 127 -16.29 2.40 0.71
C VAL A 127 -16.24 3.62 -0.19
N TYR A 128 -16.59 3.43 -1.46
CA TYR A 128 -16.56 4.47 -2.49
C TYR A 128 -17.88 4.60 -3.27
N GLY A 129 -18.90 3.80 -2.91
CA GLY A 129 -20.19 3.87 -3.58
C GLY A 129 -21.27 3.02 -2.92
N TYR A 130 -22.50 3.16 -3.40
CA TYR A 130 -23.64 2.37 -2.96
C TYR A 130 -24.67 2.16 -4.07
N ASN A 131 -25.53 1.16 -3.91
CA ASN A 131 -26.73 0.93 -4.69
C ASN A 131 -27.88 0.58 -3.74
N GLN A 132 -28.82 1.53 -3.55
CA GLN A 132 -29.97 1.35 -2.65
C GLN A 132 -30.91 0.25 -3.11
N GLU A 133 -31.15 0.09 -4.41
CA GLU A 133 -32.09 -0.92 -4.94
C GLU A 133 -31.59 -2.36 -4.69
N LYS A 134 -30.25 -2.52 -4.68
CA LYS A 134 -29.60 -3.80 -4.39
C LYS A 134 -29.16 -3.92 -2.94
N GLU A 135 -29.35 -2.89 -2.13
CA GLU A 135 -28.92 -2.82 -0.73
C GLU A 135 -27.44 -3.20 -0.55
N ILE A 136 -26.53 -2.58 -1.34
CA ILE A 136 -25.11 -2.87 -1.32
C ILE A 136 -24.27 -1.60 -1.24
N PHE A 137 -23.11 -1.73 -0.58
CA PHE A 137 -21.97 -0.82 -0.72
C PHE A 137 -20.97 -1.36 -1.74
N HIS A 138 -20.34 -0.44 -2.50
CA HIS A 138 -19.16 -0.70 -3.30
C HIS A 138 -17.92 -0.40 -2.48
N SER A 139 -17.04 -1.38 -2.36
CA SER A 139 -15.83 -1.32 -1.56
C SER A 139 -14.63 -1.83 -2.36
N ILE A 140 -13.41 -1.48 -1.93
CA ILE A 140 -12.17 -1.99 -2.50
C ILE A 140 -11.22 -2.43 -1.38
N GLY A 141 -10.44 -3.46 -1.64
CA GLY A 141 -9.47 -4.01 -0.69
C GLY A 141 -9.03 -5.41 -1.09
N TYR A 142 -8.31 -6.08 -0.21
CA TYR A 142 -7.91 -7.47 -0.45
C TYR A 142 -9.08 -8.43 -0.28
N THR A 143 -9.25 -9.32 -1.27
CA THR A 143 -10.23 -10.41 -1.26
C THR A 143 -9.57 -11.74 -0.89
N LYS A 144 -10.38 -12.79 -0.76
CA LYS A 144 -9.90 -14.16 -0.51
C LYS A 144 -8.92 -14.71 -1.56
N ASN A 145 -8.88 -14.08 -2.74
CA ASN A 145 -7.91 -14.40 -3.78
C ASN A 145 -6.55 -13.70 -3.58
N MET A 146 -6.34 -13.05 -2.44
CA MET A 146 -5.14 -12.23 -2.13
C MET A 146 -4.89 -11.14 -3.16
N LYS A 147 -5.95 -10.65 -3.81
CA LYS A 147 -5.92 -9.54 -4.77
C LYS A 147 -6.55 -8.30 -4.17
N TYR A 148 -5.92 -7.17 -4.43
CA TYR A 148 -6.52 -5.86 -4.19
C TYR A 148 -7.45 -5.55 -5.36
N GLU A 149 -8.75 -5.57 -5.11
CA GLU A 149 -9.79 -5.46 -6.14
C GLU A 149 -11.11 -4.92 -5.58
N PRO A 150 -11.98 -4.35 -6.42
CA PRO A 150 -13.34 -3.98 -6.04
C PRO A 150 -14.18 -5.18 -5.65
N PHE A 151 -15.06 -4.98 -4.68
CA PHE A 151 -16.07 -5.95 -4.26
C PHE A 151 -17.31 -5.22 -3.73
N VAL A 152 -18.39 -5.97 -3.50
CA VAL A 152 -19.61 -5.43 -2.93
C VAL A 152 -19.87 -6.05 -1.56
N ILE A 153 -20.53 -5.28 -0.69
CA ILE A 153 -20.93 -5.70 0.65
C ILE A 153 -22.42 -5.42 0.79
N ALA A 154 -23.22 -6.45 1.08
CA ALA A 154 -24.63 -6.24 1.39
C ALA A 154 -24.79 -5.41 2.67
N TYR A 155 -25.80 -4.56 2.74
CA TYR A 155 -26.03 -3.69 3.90
C TYR A 155 -26.12 -4.48 5.22
N ASN A 156 -26.80 -5.62 5.19
CA ASN A 156 -26.91 -6.48 6.37
C ASN A 156 -25.56 -7.07 6.80
N ASP A 157 -24.73 -7.51 5.84
CA ASP A 157 -23.40 -8.04 6.12
C ASP A 157 -22.50 -6.94 6.68
N PHE A 158 -22.57 -5.74 6.10
CA PHE A 158 -21.85 -4.57 6.58
C PHE A 158 -22.23 -4.22 8.03
N ILE A 159 -23.53 -4.12 8.33
CA ILE A 159 -24.03 -3.86 9.68
C ILE A 159 -23.55 -4.93 10.66
N ASN A 160 -23.68 -6.22 10.30
CA ASN A 160 -23.24 -7.32 11.15
C ASN A 160 -21.73 -7.25 11.40
N SER A 161 -20.95 -6.92 10.38
CA SER A 161 -19.50 -6.77 10.51
C SER A 161 -19.09 -5.62 11.43
N GLN A 162 -19.84 -4.50 11.40
CA GLN A 162 -19.59 -3.36 12.28
C GLN A 162 -19.99 -3.66 13.74
N LYS A 163 -21.09 -4.38 13.95
CA LYS A 163 -21.56 -4.78 15.30
C LYS A 163 -20.54 -5.65 16.01
N ASN A 164 -19.85 -6.49 15.26
CA ASN A 164 -18.97 -7.53 15.78
C ASN A 164 -17.48 -7.23 15.54
N VAL A 165 -17.11 -5.97 15.33
CA VAL A 165 -15.70 -5.56 15.38
C VAL A 165 -15.13 -5.94 16.75
N ILE A 166 -13.96 -6.58 16.79
CA ILE A 166 -13.33 -7.08 18.02
C ILE A 166 -12.93 -5.93 18.95
N THR A 167 -12.51 -4.82 18.35
CA THR A 167 -12.18 -3.60 19.09
C THR A 167 -13.44 -2.98 19.71
N ASN A 168 -13.33 -2.47 20.93
CA ASN A 168 -14.46 -1.91 21.65
C ASN A 168 -15.00 -0.57 21.08
N ASN A 169 -14.30 0.01 20.13
CA ASN A 169 -14.66 1.29 19.53
C ASN A 169 -14.92 1.12 18.02
N PHE A 170 -16.07 1.55 17.57
CA PHE A 170 -16.34 1.79 16.17
C PHE A 170 -15.69 3.09 15.74
N SER A 171 -14.93 3.05 14.67
CA SER A 171 -14.32 4.25 14.13
C SER A 171 -14.29 4.20 12.60
N PHE A 172 -14.58 5.32 11.99
CA PHE A 172 -14.38 5.50 10.56
C PHE A 172 -13.76 6.86 10.27
N GLN A 173 -13.09 6.96 9.15
CA GLN A 173 -12.50 8.19 8.64
C GLN A 173 -13.26 8.60 7.40
N ILE A 174 -13.58 9.88 7.34
CA ILE A 174 -14.17 10.54 6.17
C ILE A 174 -13.04 11.18 5.40
N ILE A 175 -12.91 10.81 4.13
CA ILE A 175 -11.85 11.29 3.25
C ILE A 175 -12.46 12.18 2.18
N THR A 176 -11.93 13.40 2.07
CA THR A 176 -12.26 14.35 1.00
C THR A 176 -11.01 14.76 0.26
N GLU A 177 -11.11 14.92 -1.04
CA GLU A 177 -10.03 15.47 -1.84
C GLU A 177 -9.94 16.98 -1.67
N SER A 178 -8.71 17.50 -1.53
CA SER A 178 -8.43 18.93 -1.62
C SER A 178 -8.23 19.33 -3.08
N THR A 179 -8.99 20.31 -3.54
CA THR A 179 -8.93 20.81 -4.93
C THR A 179 -7.70 21.69 -5.20
N ASP A 180 -7.03 22.17 -4.15
CA ASP A 180 -6.05 23.25 -4.24
C ASP A 180 -4.60 22.78 -4.43
N ILE A 181 -4.37 21.45 -4.51
CA ILE A 181 -3.02 20.90 -4.55
C ILE A 181 -2.75 20.18 -5.86
N GLN A 182 -1.73 20.66 -6.55
CA GLN A 182 -1.18 19.98 -7.71
C GLN A 182 -0.09 19.00 -7.26
N LEU A 183 -0.32 17.72 -7.53
CA LEU A 183 0.65 16.66 -7.33
C LEU A 183 1.28 16.34 -8.69
N ASN A 184 2.45 16.92 -8.93
CA ASN A 184 3.18 16.74 -10.18
C ASN A 184 4.49 15.98 -9.95
N PHE A 185 4.99 15.33 -10.99
CA PHE A 185 6.34 14.77 -10.98
C PHE A 185 7.36 15.89 -10.83
N SER A 186 8.25 15.73 -9.86
CA SER A 186 9.40 16.62 -9.65
C SER A 186 10.68 15.85 -9.94
N ARG A 187 11.36 16.23 -11.01
CA ARG A 187 12.68 15.66 -11.35
C ARG A 187 13.71 15.89 -10.25
N LEU A 188 13.71 17.09 -9.67
CA LEU A 188 14.64 17.42 -8.58
C LEU A 188 14.37 16.58 -7.34
N ASP A 189 13.08 16.43 -6.94
CA ASP A 189 12.72 15.59 -5.80
C ASP A 189 13.06 14.13 -6.05
N PHE A 190 12.83 13.62 -7.27
CA PHE A 190 13.24 12.27 -7.63
C PHE A 190 14.75 12.06 -7.42
N ILE A 191 15.58 12.94 -7.97
CA ILE A 191 17.04 12.88 -7.86
C ILE A 191 17.48 12.94 -6.40
N ASN A 192 16.93 13.88 -5.62
CA ASN A 192 17.25 14.03 -4.21
C ASN A 192 16.86 12.77 -3.40
N ARG A 193 15.67 12.24 -3.63
CA ARG A 193 15.20 11.01 -2.94
C ARG A 193 16.01 9.78 -3.31
N ILE A 194 16.46 9.62 -4.56
CA ILE A 194 17.41 8.57 -4.95
C ILE A 194 18.75 8.73 -4.22
N LYS A 195 19.24 9.96 -4.09
CA LYS A 195 20.45 10.26 -3.32
C LYS A 195 20.30 9.88 -1.84
N ASP A 196 19.18 10.30 -1.22
CA ASP A 196 18.89 9.99 0.18
C ASP A 196 18.73 8.48 0.39
N TYR A 197 18.10 7.80 -0.56
CA TYR A 197 17.95 6.34 -0.55
C TYR A 197 19.32 5.62 -0.54
N LEU A 198 20.23 6.01 -1.44
CA LEU A 198 21.58 5.41 -1.50
C LEU A 198 22.43 5.77 -0.27
N CYS A 199 22.33 7.01 0.22
CA CYS A 199 23.05 7.43 1.41
C CYS A 199 22.50 6.86 2.71
N SER A 200 21.30 6.24 2.68
CA SER A 200 20.59 5.74 3.86
C SER A 200 20.48 6.78 4.98
N GLN A 201 20.19 8.03 4.61
CA GLN A 201 20.06 9.12 5.56
C GLN A 201 18.66 9.15 6.16
N THR A 202 18.60 9.31 7.50
CA THR A 202 17.36 9.57 8.25
C THR A 202 17.33 11.00 8.72
N LEU A 203 16.19 11.67 8.56
CA LEU A 203 15.97 12.96 9.21
C LEU A 203 15.34 12.83 10.61
N ASN A 204 14.58 11.75 10.89
CA ASN A 204 13.66 11.75 12.03
C ASN A 204 13.55 10.45 12.84
N SER A 205 14.34 9.40 12.61
CA SER A 205 14.22 8.17 13.41
C SER A 205 15.55 7.45 13.58
N PRO A 206 16.20 7.58 14.77
CA PRO A 206 17.48 6.93 15.02
C PRO A 206 17.38 5.41 15.19
N SER A 207 16.18 4.84 15.36
CA SER A 207 15.97 3.41 15.62
C SER A 207 15.62 2.57 14.40
N ASN A 208 15.24 3.19 13.28
CA ASN A 208 14.84 2.48 12.07
C ASN A 208 15.95 2.52 11.01
N ILE A 209 16.08 1.42 10.28
CA ILE A 209 17.01 1.34 9.15
C ILE A 209 16.26 1.85 7.91
N VAL A 210 16.90 2.74 7.14
CA VAL A 210 16.30 3.34 5.94
C VAL A 210 17.19 3.18 4.72
N GLY A 211 16.60 3.43 3.57
CA GLY A 211 17.30 3.45 2.30
C GLY A 211 17.77 2.09 1.85
N ILE A 212 18.90 2.09 1.13
CA ILE A 212 19.47 0.87 0.55
C ILE A 212 19.89 -0.15 1.61
N LYS A 213 20.21 0.28 2.84
CA LYS A 213 20.52 -0.62 3.96
C LYS A 213 19.36 -1.53 4.35
N CYS A 214 18.11 -1.19 4.00
CA CYS A 214 16.98 -2.09 4.17
C CYS A 214 17.18 -3.42 3.42
N LYS A 215 17.95 -3.43 2.33
CA LYS A 215 18.25 -4.67 1.57
C LYS A 215 19.07 -5.66 2.41
N ASP A 216 19.97 -5.18 3.27
CA ASP A 216 20.72 -6.04 4.19
C ASP A 216 19.79 -6.70 5.20
N GLU A 217 18.83 -5.97 5.74
CA GLU A 217 17.85 -6.53 6.68
C GLU A 217 16.90 -7.53 6.01
N ILE A 218 16.54 -7.29 4.76
CA ILE A 218 15.75 -8.25 3.97
C ILE A 218 16.54 -9.55 3.77
N ILE A 219 17.83 -9.46 3.45
CA ILE A 219 18.69 -10.64 3.31
C ILE A 219 18.78 -11.37 4.66
N LYS A 220 19.01 -10.66 5.78
CA LYS A 220 19.02 -11.23 7.12
C LYS A 220 17.68 -11.89 7.49
N TYR A 221 16.55 -11.27 7.13
CA TYR A 221 15.23 -11.85 7.32
C TYR A 221 15.12 -13.22 6.65
N PHE A 222 15.51 -13.34 5.37
CA PHE A 222 15.46 -14.62 4.64
C PHE A 222 16.45 -15.65 5.18
N VAL A 223 17.65 -15.23 5.61
CA VAL A 223 18.64 -16.13 6.25
C VAL A 223 18.10 -16.72 7.56
N ASN A 224 17.33 -15.95 8.30
CA ASN A 224 16.81 -16.33 9.62
C ASN A 224 15.44 -17.03 9.56
N ILE A 225 14.85 -17.23 8.38
CA ILE A 225 13.62 -18.00 8.28
C ILE A 225 13.89 -19.45 8.70
N PRO A 226 13.25 -19.94 9.80
CA PRO A 226 13.42 -21.32 10.18
C PRO A 226 12.83 -22.23 9.09
N VAL A 227 13.62 -23.18 8.64
CA VAL A 227 13.16 -24.19 7.67
C VAL A 227 12.32 -25.23 8.42
N LYS A 228 11.09 -24.87 8.76
CA LYS A 228 10.07 -25.76 9.34
C LYS A 228 8.80 -25.62 8.54
N ASP A 229 8.00 -26.67 8.49
CA ASP A 229 6.84 -26.80 7.61
C ASP A 229 5.76 -25.72 7.75
N ASP A 230 5.75 -24.97 8.88
CA ASP A 230 4.72 -23.97 9.16
C ASP A 230 5.17 -22.51 8.97
N ASN A 231 6.44 -22.25 8.59
CA ASN A 231 6.93 -20.88 8.47
C ASN A 231 6.71 -20.32 7.07
N LEU A 232 5.82 -19.34 6.97
CA LEU A 232 5.54 -18.61 5.74
C LEU A 232 6.39 -17.34 5.64
N ILE A 233 6.81 -17.04 4.42
CA ILE A 233 7.38 -15.73 4.08
C ILE A 233 6.26 -14.68 4.15
N ASP A 234 6.51 -13.57 4.83
CA ASP A 234 5.62 -12.41 4.76
C ASP A 234 5.67 -11.79 3.36
N MET A 235 4.63 -12.03 2.58
CA MET A 235 4.52 -11.56 1.20
C MET A 235 4.53 -10.04 1.08
N ARG A 236 4.25 -9.29 2.17
CA ARG A 236 4.30 -7.82 2.16
C ARG A 236 5.72 -7.32 1.90
N ILE A 237 6.75 -8.00 2.45
CA ILE A 237 8.16 -7.66 2.20
C ILE A 237 8.49 -7.75 0.71
N CYS A 238 8.11 -8.87 0.08
CA CYS A 238 8.34 -9.09 -1.35
C CYS A 238 7.54 -8.11 -2.22
N ARG A 239 6.32 -7.78 -1.79
CA ARG A 239 5.47 -6.82 -2.50
C ARG A 239 6.05 -5.40 -2.44
N VAL A 240 6.50 -4.95 -1.26
CA VAL A 240 7.15 -3.63 -1.13
C VAL A 240 8.39 -3.55 -2.00
N LEU A 241 9.23 -4.61 -2.04
CA LEU A 241 10.40 -4.66 -2.92
C LEU A 241 10.02 -4.48 -4.40
N LEU A 242 9.00 -5.21 -4.85
CA LEU A 242 8.53 -5.15 -6.23
C LEU A 242 7.96 -3.77 -6.57
N GLU A 243 7.13 -3.21 -5.71
CA GLU A 243 6.52 -1.89 -5.92
C GLU A 243 7.57 -0.78 -5.88
N HIS A 244 8.56 -0.88 -5.00
CA HIS A 244 9.68 0.05 -4.91
C HIS A 244 10.51 0.07 -6.21
N SER A 245 10.92 -1.10 -6.70
CA SER A 245 11.69 -1.18 -7.94
C SER A 245 10.91 -0.67 -9.14
N ASN A 246 9.62 -0.96 -9.23
CA ASN A 246 8.75 -0.43 -10.29
C ASN A 246 8.63 1.10 -10.24
N ASN A 247 8.52 1.70 -9.05
CA ASN A 247 8.46 3.15 -8.90
C ASN A 247 9.77 3.82 -9.34
N ILE A 248 10.93 3.29 -8.93
CA ILE A 248 12.23 3.82 -9.39
C ILE A 248 12.34 3.70 -10.91
N TYR A 249 12.04 2.52 -11.46
CA TYR A 249 12.06 2.30 -12.91
C TYR A 249 11.19 3.30 -13.66
N SER A 250 9.94 3.48 -13.22
CA SER A 250 9.00 4.41 -13.85
C SER A 250 9.48 5.86 -13.78
N GLY A 251 10.05 6.27 -12.64
CA GLY A 251 10.66 7.59 -12.51
C GLY A 251 11.90 7.77 -13.40
N LEU A 252 12.74 6.75 -13.54
CA LEU A 252 13.88 6.76 -14.47
C LEU A 252 13.41 6.87 -15.94
N VAL A 253 12.33 6.17 -16.33
CA VAL A 253 11.74 6.30 -17.68
C VAL A 253 11.40 7.76 -18.01
N LEU A 254 10.89 8.51 -17.03
CA LEU A 254 10.54 9.93 -17.21
C LEU A 254 11.75 10.87 -17.32
N ILE A 255 12.95 10.43 -16.86
CA ILE A 255 14.14 11.29 -16.80
C ILE A 255 15.23 10.84 -17.78
N SER A 256 15.52 9.54 -17.86
CA SER A 256 16.66 8.97 -18.58
C SER A 256 16.35 7.54 -19.05
N ALA A 257 15.98 7.39 -20.31
CA ALA A 257 15.66 6.09 -20.90
C ALA A 257 16.83 5.08 -20.80
N SER A 258 18.09 5.55 -20.90
CA SER A 258 19.27 4.68 -20.74
C SER A 258 19.38 4.14 -19.32
N SER A 259 19.22 5.00 -18.31
CA SER A 259 19.25 4.57 -16.91
C SER A 259 18.09 3.63 -16.57
N ALA A 260 16.91 3.83 -17.16
CA ALA A 260 15.79 2.91 -17.03
C ALA A 260 16.13 1.53 -17.62
N THR A 261 16.75 1.49 -18.80
CA THR A 261 17.20 0.23 -19.42
C THR A 261 18.22 -0.49 -18.52
N ASP A 262 19.19 0.24 -17.96
CA ASP A 262 20.19 -0.32 -17.05
C ASP A 262 19.56 -0.83 -15.74
N TYR A 263 18.47 -0.21 -15.29
CA TYR A 263 17.76 -0.57 -14.05
C TYR A 263 16.76 -1.74 -14.22
N PHE A 264 16.35 -2.06 -15.44
CA PHE A 264 15.33 -3.09 -15.72
C PHE A 264 15.66 -4.48 -15.12
N PRO A 265 16.95 -4.95 -15.08
CA PRO A 265 17.30 -6.19 -14.37
C PRO A 265 16.93 -6.20 -12.90
N VAL A 266 16.96 -5.04 -12.20
CA VAL A 266 16.51 -4.94 -10.80
C VAL A 266 15.01 -5.24 -10.68
N VAL A 267 14.20 -4.69 -11.60
CA VAL A 267 12.75 -4.98 -11.65
C VAL A 267 12.47 -6.46 -11.89
N ASN A 268 13.18 -7.07 -12.83
CA ASN A 268 13.03 -8.50 -13.12
C ASN A 268 13.41 -9.37 -11.91
N ASN A 269 14.53 -9.07 -11.26
CA ASN A 269 14.97 -9.83 -10.10
C ASN A 269 14.01 -9.67 -8.90
N THR A 270 13.43 -8.49 -8.68
CA THR A 270 12.40 -8.32 -7.63
C THR A 270 11.12 -9.09 -7.93
N ALA A 271 10.72 -9.18 -9.19
CA ALA A 271 9.60 -10.03 -9.61
C ALA A 271 9.91 -11.52 -9.38
N ILE A 272 11.13 -11.96 -9.66
CA ILE A 272 11.59 -13.33 -9.38
C ILE A 272 11.53 -13.61 -7.88
N VAL A 273 12.04 -12.72 -7.02
CA VAL A 273 11.94 -12.85 -5.55
C VAL A 273 10.51 -13.01 -5.11
N HIS A 274 9.59 -12.18 -5.62
CA HIS A 274 8.16 -12.26 -5.29
C HIS A 274 7.55 -13.62 -5.68
N HIS A 275 7.84 -14.12 -6.89
CA HIS A 275 7.35 -15.43 -7.35
C HIS A 275 7.98 -16.60 -6.57
N LEU A 276 9.28 -16.54 -6.27
CA LEU A 276 9.95 -17.54 -5.45
C LEU A 276 9.37 -17.60 -4.04
N ALA A 277 9.05 -16.45 -3.44
CA ALA A 277 8.41 -16.39 -2.11
C ALA A 277 7.02 -17.02 -2.13
N MET A 278 6.19 -16.74 -3.15
CA MET A 278 4.90 -17.44 -3.33
C MET A 278 5.09 -18.95 -3.48
N LYS A 279 6.07 -19.38 -4.30
CA LYS A 279 6.37 -20.81 -4.47
C LYS A 279 6.79 -21.44 -3.14
N TYR A 280 7.67 -20.79 -2.39
CA TYR A 280 8.10 -21.28 -1.08
C TYR A 280 6.92 -21.48 -0.13
N ASN A 281 6.00 -20.50 -0.05
CA ASN A 281 4.81 -20.58 0.80
C ASN A 281 3.86 -21.73 0.43
N CYS A 282 3.97 -22.26 -0.81
CA CYS A 282 3.20 -23.42 -1.24
C CYS A 282 3.96 -24.73 -1.08
N THR A 283 5.29 -24.75 -1.20
CA THR A 283 6.06 -26.00 -1.32
C THR A 283 7.01 -26.25 -0.16
N HIS A 284 7.35 -25.21 0.61
CA HIS A 284 8.33 -25.22 1.70
C HIS A 284 9.74 -25.77 1.33
N GLU A 285 10.09 -25.74 0.01
CA GLU A 285 11.36 -26.21 -0.47
C GLU A 285 12.55 -25.32 -0.01
N PRO A 286 13.49 -25.80 0.83
CA PRO A 286 14.56 -24.96 1.40
C PRO A 286 15.48 -24.31 0.36
N ASN A 287 15.66 -24.94 -0.79
CA ASN A 287 16.51 -24.41 -1.87
C ASN A 287 15.95 -23.11 -2.47
N ILE A 288 14.64 -22.87 -2.33
CA ILE A 288 14.02 -21.64 -2.80
C ILE A 288 14.52 -20.45 -1.97
N ILE A 289 14.64 -20.58 -0.65
CA ILE A 289 15.18 -19.53 0.22
C ILE A 289 16.61 -19.14 -0.20
N LYS A 290 17.47 -20.12 -0.50
CA LYS A 290 18.85 -19.84 -0.97
C LYS A 290 18.83 -19.02 -2.27
N ARG A 291 17.92 -19.33 -3.19
CA ARG A 291 17.75 -18.57 -4.43
C ARG A 291 17.23 -17.16 -4.17
N ILE A 292 16.27 -16.98 -3.26
CA ILE A 292 15.78 -15.66 -2.86
C ILE A 292 16.92 -14.81 -2.30
N ILE A 293 17.75 -15.38 -1.40
CA ILE A 293 18.89 -14.67 -0.80
C ILE A 293 19.88 -14.22 -1.90
N ALA A 294 20.22 -15.12 -2.83
CA ALA A 294 21.12 -14.78 -3.93
C ALA A 294 20.55 -13.66 -4.81
N CYS A 295 19.27 -13.74 -5.18
CA CYS A 295 18.60 -12.67 -5.93
C CYS A 295 18.56 -11.33 -5.16
N CYS A 296 18.31 -11.35 -3.86
CA CYS A 296 18.30 -10.12 -3.04
C CYS A 296 19.70 -9.47 -2.99
N ALA A 297 20.78 -10.26 -2.90
CA ALA A 297 22.14 -9.74 -2.93
C ALA A 297 22.48 -9.12 -4.30
N GLU A 298 22.07 -9.77 -5.39
CA GLU A 298 22.23 -9.24 -6.75
C GLU A 298 21.44 -7.96 -6.97
N ILE A 299 20.17 -7.91 -6.52
CA ILE A 299 19.33 -6.70 -6.56
C ILE A 299 20.05 -5.54 -5.90
N LYS A 300 20.58 -5.72 -4.69
CA LYS A 300 21.29 -4.66 -3.96
C LYS A 300 22.47 -4.13 -4.77
N LEU A 301 23.34 -5.01 -5.27
CA LEU A 301 24.53 -4.63 -6.02
C LEU A 301 24.19 -3.88 -7.32
N LEU A 302 23.24 -4.40 -8.08
CA LEU A 302 22.77 -3.76 -9.32
C LEU A 302 22.15 -2.39 -9.05
N GLU A 303 21.30 -2.29 -8.05
CA GLU A 303 20.62 -1.06 -7.69
C GLU A 303 21.61 0.03 -7.25
N GLU A 304 22.56 -0.29 -6.36
CA GLU A 304 23.64 0.60 -5.95
C GLU A 304 24.45 1.09 -7.17
N THR A 305 24.83 0.18 -8.05
CA THR A 305 25.65 0.50 -9.22
C THR A 305 24.93 1.41 -10.21
N VAL A 306 23.70 1.06 -10.56
CA VAL A 306 22.94 1.78 -11.59
C VAL A 306 22.52 3.15 -11.09
N LEU A 307 22.04 3.25 -9.85
CA LEU A 307 21.60 4.53 -9.29
C LEU A 307 22.78 5.46 -8.99
N ALA A 308 23.93 4.95 -8.55
CA ALA A 308 25.13 5.76 -8.41
C ALA A 308 25.61 6.33 -9.77
N ARG A 309 25.58 5.53 -10.84
CA ARG A 309 25.88 5.99 -12.20
C ARG A 309 24.88 7.03 -12.70
N PHE A 310 23.58 6.82 -12.43
CA PHE A 310 22.53 7.79 -12.74
C PHE A 310 22.80 9.14 -12.10
N LEU A 311 23.19 9.19 -10.82
CA LEU A 311 23.46 10.44 -10.10
C LEU A 311 24.72 11.18 -10.61
N GLN A 312 25.63 10.51 -11.32
CA GLN A 312 26.81 11.14 -11.94
C GLN A 312 26.52 11.78 -13.30
N GLN A 313 25.35 11.54 -13.88
CA GLN A 313 24.99 12.13 -15.16
C GLN A 313 24.83 13.65 -15.05
N PRO A 314 25.30 14.43 -16.06
CA PRO A 314 25.08 15.85 -16.07
C PRO A 314 23.59 16.11 -16.32
N PHE A 315 22.88 16.50 -15.29
CA PHE A 315 21.50 16.94 -15.42
C PHE A 315 21.50 18.44 -15.79
N SER A 316 21.10 18.76 -17.04
CA SER A 316 20.87 20.15 -17.41
C SER A 316 19.85 20.77 -16.44
N ARG A 317 20.21 21.90 -15.87
CA ARG A 317 19.28 22.74 -15.08
C ARG A 317 18.30 23.38 -16.09
N ASN A 318 17.21 22.67 -16.42
CA ASN A 318 16.08 23.29 -17.09
C ASN A 318 15.02 23.60 -16.05
#